data_22514ad1d4da3680fe898ffa6fde5819
#
_entry.id   22514ad1d4da3680fe898ffa6fde5819
#
_cell.length_a   1.000
_cell.length_b   1.000
_cell.length_c   1.000
_cell.angle_alpha   90.00
_cell.angle_beta   90.00
_cell.angle_gamma   90.00
#
_symmetry.space_group_name_H-M   'P 1'
#
loop_
_entity.id
_entity.type
_entity.pdbx_description
1 polymer ?
#
loop_
_entity_poly.entity_id
_entity_poly.type
_entity_poly.pdbx_seq_one_letter_code
_entity_poly.pdbx_strand_id
1 'polypeptide(L)'
;MTYIHKSVVKTHGRLKSTNCVVDGRWVLKITDYGICSVNALYGICQKAEPEDLLWTAPELLREPMRRTIGTQKGDVYSFGIILQEIICCSEPFPDCELSAEEIVEKVQAGDPPFRPEVNLSEIPYFYKNLMRSSWAENSDLRPTFNEIAAQIEQFNSGKKTNIIDHMLTLMEKYSEDLESQVRERTLELEQEKSKTEELIAKMLPLLYFSCISSVAQALIAGNKVAPEAFDEVTVYFSDIVGFTAISAWSTPLQIVELLNRLYSTFDETIGKFDVYKVI
;
A
#
# COMPACT_ATOMS: atom_id res chain seq x y z
N MET A 1 -16.38 -5.63 22.93
CA MET A 1 -16.99 -4.54 23.73
C MET A 1 -17.96 -5.06 24.78
N THR A 2 -18.93 -5.94 24.46
CA THR A 2 -19.88 -6.51 25.46
C THR A 2 -19.19 -7.09 26.69
N TYR A 3 -18.07 -7.80 26.51
CA TYR A 3 -17.29 -8.34 27.63
C TYR A 3 -16.64 -7.23 28.46
N ILE A 4 -16.03 -6.24 27.83
CA ILE A 4 -15.37 -5.10 28.52
C ILE A 4 -16.40 -4.35 29.36
N HIS A 5 -17.59 -4.05 28.83
CA HIS A 5 -18.66 -3.34 29.53
C HIS A 5 -19.23 -4.10 30.73
N LYS A 6 -19.16 -5.45 30.72
CA LYS A 6 -19.56 -6.31 31.86
C LYS A 6 -18.43 -6.56 32.86
N SER A 7 -17.18 -6.30 32.47
CA SER A 7 -16.00 -6.53 33.31
C SER A 7 -15.82 -5.44 34.37
N VAL A 8 -14.82 -5.59 35.20
CA VAL A 8 -14.41 -4.58 36.20
C VAL A 8 -13.91 -3.29 35.54
N VAL A 9 -13.46 -3.35 34.30
CA VAL A 9 -12.98 -2.19 33.54
C VAL A 9 -14.14 -1.27 33.11
N LYS A 10 -15.32 -1.82 32.85
CA LYS A 10 -16.60 -1.17 32.52
C LYS A 10 -16.62 -0.36 31.21
N THR A 11 -15.53 0.30 30.84
CA THR A 11 -15.43 1.16 29.65
C THR A 11 -14.10 0.94 28.97
N HIS A 12 -14.05 1.10 27.66
CA HIS A 12 -12.78 1.19 26.94
C HIS A 12 -12.18 2.59 27.12
N GLY A 13 -12.99 3.62 26.91
CA GLY A 13 -12.67 5.03 27.12
C GLY A 13 -11.88 5.71 26.00
N ARG A 14 -11.24 4.93 25.10
CA ARG A 14 -10.46 5.42 23.94
C ARG A 14 -10.61 4.48 22.73
N LEU A 15 -11.84 4.04 22.48
CA LEU A 15 -12.11 3.16 21.35
C LEU A 15 -11.93 3.92 20.03
N LYS A 16 -11.07 3.40 19.16
CA LYS A 16 -10.80 3.91 17.81
C LYS A 16 -10.36 2.75 16.91
N SER A 17 -10.41 2.94 15.60
CA SER A 17 -10.06 1.89 14.62
C SER A 17 -8.62 1.38 14.81
N THR A 18 -7.66 2.24 15.12
CA THR A 18 -6.26 1.87 15.36
C THR A 18 -6.07 0.98 16.60
N ASN A 19 -7.04 0.94 17.52
CA ASN A 19 -7.07 0.03 18.67
C ASN A 19 -7.83 -1.28 18.38
N CYS A 20 -8.25 -1.49 17.12
CA CYS A 20 -8.93 -2.67 16.62
C CYS A 20 -7.97 -3.42 15.67
N VAL A 21 -7.26 -4.41 16.18
CA VAL A 21 -6.23 -5.15 15.44
C VAL A 21 -6.79 -6.48 14.97
N VAL A 22 -6.57 -6.80 13.70
CA VAL A 22 -6.94 -8.10 13.12
C VAL A 22 -5.68 -8.94 12.96
N ASP A 23 -5.69 -10.15 13.52
CA ASP A 23 -4.56 -11.07 13.37
C ASP A 23 -4.63 -11.87 12.04
N GLY A 24 -3.58 -12.60 11.73
CA GLY A 24 -3.50 -13.40 10.50
C GLY A 24 -4.55 -14.53 10.39
N ARG A 25 -5.35 -14.76 11.42
CA ARG A 25 -6.51 -15.69 11.43
C ARG A 25 -7.84 -14.95 11.32
N TRP A 26 -7.82 -13.66 10.97
CA TRP A 26 -9.00 -12.80 10.90
C TRP A 26 -9.74 -12.65 12.23
N VAL A 27 -9.03 -12.80 13.36
CA VAL A 27 -9.60 -12.58 14.69
C VAL A 27 -9.36 -11.13 15.10
N LEU A 28 -10.45 -10.40 15.35
CA LEU A 28 -10.42 -9.04 15.84
C LEU A 28 -10.03 -9.02 17.32
N LYS A 29 -9.02 -8.24 17.65
CA LYS A 29 -8.56 -7.98 19.01
C LYS A 29 -8.64 -6.49 19.30
N ILE A 30 -9.13 -6.15 20.49
CA ILE A 30 -9.22 -4.76 20.95
C ILE A 30 -8.07 -4.53 21.95
N THR A 31 -7.31 -3.48 21.73
CA THR A 31 -6.16 -3.08 22.56
C THR A 31 -6.46 -1.78 23.33
N ASP A 32 -5.59 -1.39 24.25
CA ASP A 32 -5.62 -0.12 24.99
C ASP A 32 -6.87 0.12 25.88
N TYR A 33 -7.63 -0.93 26.18
CA TYR A 33 -8.77 -0.83 27.09
C TYR A 33 -8.31 -0.65 28.55
N GLY A 34 -9.01 0.19 29.29
CA GLY A 34 -8.74 0.44 30.72
C GLY A 34 -7.56 1.36 31.02
N ILE A 35 -6.79 1.79 30.03
CA ILE A 35 -5.64 2.71 30.22
C ILE A 35 -6.12 4.03 30.84
N CYS A 36 -7.26 4.53 30.42
CA CYS A 36 -7.85 5.75 30.97
C CYS A 36 -8.11 5.64 32.47
N SER A 37 -8.61 4.49 32.93
CA SER A 37 -8.85 4.25 34.36
C SER A 37 -7.55 4.18 35.16
N VAL A 38 -6.50 3.57 34.61
CA VAL A 38 -5.17 3.52 35.23
C VAL A 38 -4.57 4.92 35.31
N ASN A 39 -4.59 5.68 34.22
CA ASN A 39 -4.07 7.04 34.17
C ASN A 39 -4.78 7.95 35.19
N ALA A 40 -6.10 7.82 35.34
CA ALA A 40 -6.88 8.56 36.33
C ALA A 40 -6.45 8.24 37.77
N LEU A 41 -6.16 6.97 38.07
CA LEU A 41 -5.68 6.55 39.39
C LEU A 41 -4.31 7.15 39.74
N TYR A 42 -3.44 7.31 38.75
CA TYR A 42 -2.08 7.86 38.97
C TYR A 42 -2.01 9.37 38.69
N GLY A 43 -3.13 10.05 38.42
CA GLY A 43 -3.16 11.49 38.12
C GLY A 43 -2.42 11.87 36.84
N ILE A 44 -2.24 10.91 35.92
CA ILE A 44 -1.57 11.12 34.63
C ILE A 44 -2.57 11.71 33.66
N CYS A 45 -2.43 13.00 33.37
CA CYS A 45 -3.23 13.68 32.34
C CYS A 45 -2.45 13.65 31.01
N GLN A 46 -2.74 12.69 30.14
CA GLN A 46 -2.21 12.71 28.77
C GLN A 46 -3.00 13.75 27.95
N LYS A 47 -2.28 14.69 27.33
CA LYS A 47 -2.85 15.57 26.33
C LYS A 47 -3.17 14.72 25.11
N ALA A 48 -4.45 14.62 24.76
CA ALA A 48 -4.86 13.90 23.56
C ALA A 48 -4.63 14.84 22.35
N GLU A 49 -4.06 14.31 21.29
CA GLU A 49 -3.95 15.02 20.02
C GLU A 49 -5.36 15.13 19.39
N PRO A 50 -5.63 16.19 18.61
CA PRO A 50 -6.94 16.39 17.98
C PRO A 50 -7.41 15.22 17.12
N GLU A 51 -6.49 14.60 16.40
CA GLU A 51 -6.75 13.41 15.56
C GLU A 51 -7.29 12.24 16.40
N ASP A 52 -6.78 12.05 17.62
CA ASP A 52 -7.24 11.01 18.54
C ASP A 52 -8.65 11.28 19.09
N LEU A 53 -9.13 12.50 18.99
CA LEU A 53 -10.44 12.93 19.51
C LEU A 53 -11.57 12.76 18.50
N LEU A 54 -11.31 12.44 17.24
CA LEU A 54 -12.32 12.27 16.19
C LEU A 54 -13.36 11.17 16.51
N TRP A 55 -13.00 10.18 17.30
CA TRP A 55 -13.91 9.12 17.77
C TRP A 55 -14.58 9.43 19.11
N THR A 56 -14.27 10.60 19.70
CA THR A 56 -14.74 10.94 21.06
C THR A 56 -16.14 11.52 21.01
N ALA A 57 -17.00 11.04 21.89
CA ALA A 57 -18.40 11.48 21.98
C ALA A 57 -18.50 12.97 22.41
N PRO A 58 -19.50 13.73 21.89
CA PRO A 58 -19.64 15.16 22.14
C PRO A 58 -19.77 15.52 23.63
N GLU A 59 -20.47 14.71 24.42
CA GLU A 59 -20.57 14.92 25.86
C GLU A 59 -19.23 14.78 26.60
N LEU A 60 -18.34 13.90 26.08
CA LEU A 60 -17.00 13.72 26.64
C LEU A 60 -16.04 14.84 26.20
N LEU A 61 -16.25 15.42 25.03
CA LEU A 61 -15.51 16.61 24.58
C LEU A 61 -15.87 17.84 25.42
N ARG A 62 -17.14 17.96 25.82
CA ARG A 62 -17.64 19.06 26.68
C ARG A 62 -17.19 18.92 28.16
N GLU A 63 -16.96 17.71 28.63
CA GLU A 63 -16.58 17.41 30.00
C GLU A 63 -15.20 16.71 30.09
N PRO A 64 -14.07 17.46 30.11
CA PRO A 64 -12.72 16.89 30.10
C PRO A 64 -12.45 15.89 31.24
N MET A 65 -13.05 16.09 32.40
CA MET A 65 -12.90 15.18 33.56
C MET A 65 -13.53 13.82 33.29
N ARG A 66 -14.70 13.78 32.65
CA ARG A 66 -15.37 12.53 32.26
C ARG A 66 -14.65 11.86 31.07
N ARG A 67 -14.06 12.65 30.18
CA ARG A 67 -13.25 12.14 29.07
C ARG A 67 -12.09 11.28 29.55
N THR A 68 -11.47 11.62 30.69
CA THR A 68 -10.34 10.89 31.25
C THR A 68 -10.70 9.44 31.61
N ILE A 69 -11.96 9.16 31.96
CA ILE A 69 -12.43 7.80 32.34
C ILE A 69 -13.18 7.15 31.16
N GLY A 70 -13.89 7.94 30.37
CA GLY A 70 -14.80 7.48 29.34
C GLY A 70 -16.13 7.02 29.88
N THR A 71 -17.07 6.69 29.00
CA THR A 71 -18.39 6.14 29.34
C THR A 71 -18.76 5.03 28.38
N GLN A 72 -19.63 4.09 28.79
CA GLN A 72 -20.13 3.04 27.91
C GLN A 72 -20.86 3.60 26.68
N LYS A 73 -21.61 4.69 26.86
CA LYS A 73 -22.30 5.38 25.76
C LYS A 73 -21.32 6.15 24.85
N GLY A 74 -20.19 6.61 25.41
CA GLY A 74 -19.08 7.18 24.64
C GLY A 74 -18.41 6.13 23.77
N ASP A 75 -18.18 4.91 24.28
CA ASP A 75 -17.65 3.80 23.50
C ASP A 75 -18.58 3.41 22.33
N VAL A 76 -19.93 3.52 22.54
CA VAL A 76 -20.91 3.27 21.46
C VAL A 76 -20.83 4.37 20.38
N TYR A 77 -20.63 5.63 20.77
CA TYR A 77 -20.39 6.70 19.80
C TYR A 77 -19.13 6.41 18.97
N SER A 78 -18.03 6.07 19.62
CA SER A 78 -16.77 5.68 18.94
C SER A 78 -16.97 4.52 17.97
N PHE A 79 -17.77 3.52 18.36
CA PHE A 79 -18.18 2.42 17.47
C PHE A 79 -18.95 2.93 16.25
N GLY A 80 -19.82 3.93 16.40
CA GLY A 80 -20.54 4.56 15.29
C GLY A 80 -19.60 5.19 14.26
N ILE A 81 -18.51 5.84 14.70
CA ILE A 81 -17.47 6.38 13.81
C ILE A 81 -16.67 5.26 13.15
N ILE A 82 -16.27 4.21 13.90
CA ILE A 82 -15.60 3.04 13.31
C ILE A 82 -16.48 2.36 12.26
N LEU A 83 -17.77 2.30 12.48
CA LEU A 83 -18.71 1.73 11.50
C LEU A 83 -18.75 2.57 10.21
N GLN A 84 -18.63 3.91 10.32
CA GLN A 84 -18.48 4.78 9.15
C GLN A 84 -17.18 4.49 8.40
N GLU A 85 -16.04 4.37 9.10
CA GLU A 85 -14.76 4.02 8.47
C GLU A 85 -14.84 2.70 7.70
N ILE A 86 -15.47 1.67 8.28
CA ILE A 86 -15.66 0.36 7.63
C ILE A 86 -16.55 0.50 6.38
N ILE A 87 -17.63 1.28 6.46
CA ILE A 87 -18.60 1.44 5.38
C ILE A 87 -18.01 2.25 4.23
N CYS A 88 -17.28 3.32 4.54
CA CYS A 88 -16.69 4.22 3.54
C CYS A 88 -15.30 3.79 3.07
N CYS A 89 -14.67 2.80 3.73
CA CYS A 89 -13.26 2.41 3.52
C CYS A 89 -12.32 3.63 3.55
N SER A 90 -12.54 4.56 4.49
CA SER A 90 -11.85 5.84 4.59
C SER A 90 -11.62 6.22 6.04
N GLU A 91 -10.82 7.24 6.28
CA GLU A 91 -10.64 7.85 7.60
C GLU A 91 -11.93 8.51 8.10
N PRO A 92 -12.03 8.84 9.41
CA PRO A 92 -13.19 9.57 9.94
C PRO A 92 -13.35 10.92 9.25
N PHE A 93 -14.59 11.31 8.91
CA PHE A 93 -14.92 12.58 8.23
C PHE A 93 -14.21 12.78 6.89
N PRO A 94 -14.22 11.84 5.93
CA PRO A 94 -13.38 11.86 4.73
C PRO A 94 -13.67 13.02 3.78
N ASP A 95 -14.92 13.48 3.69
CA ASP A 95 -15.36 14.53 2.78
C ASP A 95 -15.29 15.93 3.42
N CYS A 96 -14.56 16.06 4.53
CA CYS A 96 -14.47 17.30 5.29
C CYS A 96 -13.13 17.98 5.02
N GLU A 97 -13.14 19.17 4.42
CA GLU A 97 -11.93 19.99 4.20
C GLU A 97 -11.42 20.69 5.49
N LEU A 98 -11.98 20.33 6.64
CA LEU A 98 -11.65 20.92 7.94
C LEU A 98 -10.49 20.19 8.61
N SER A 99 -9.71 20.90 9.42
CA SER A 99 -8.71 20.27 10.28
C SER A 99 -9.34 19.42 11.39
N ALA A 100 -8.57 18.50 11.98
CA ALA A 100 -9.05 17.67 13.09
C ALA A 100 -9.55 18.53 14.27
N GLU A 101 -8.88 19.64 14.57
CA GLU A 101 -9.28 20.60 15.59
C GLU A 101 -10.65 21.20 15.31
N GLU A 102 -10.88 21.67 14.08
CA GLU A 102 -12.15 22.28 13.68
C GLU A 102 -13.30 21.28 13.70
N ILE A 103 -13.04 20.01 13.31
CA ILE A 103 -14.01 18.92 13.40
C ILE A 103 -14.39 18.68 14.86
N VAL A 104 -13.41 18.55 15.76
CA VAL A 104 -13.62 18.33 17.19
C VAL A 104 -14.41 19.50 17.80
N GLU A 105 -14.09 20.73 17.46
CA GLU A 105 -14.83 21.93 17.92
C GLU A 105 -16.30 21.90 17.46
N LYS A 106 -16.57 21.54 16.21
CA LYS A 106 -17.93 21.43 15.69
C LYS A 106 -18.72 20.28 16.35
N VAL A 107 -18.08 19.12 16.56
CA VAL A 107 -18.69 18.00 17.29
C VAL A 107 -19.00 18.41 18.73
N GLN A 108 -18.09 19.12 19.38
CA GLN A 108 -18.25 19.64 20.74
C GLN A 108 -19.38 20.64 20.83
N ALA A 109 -19.52 21.56 19.88
CA ALA A 109 -20.60 22.55 19.84
C ALA A 109 -21.99 21.88 19.79
N GLY A 110 -22.17 20.92 18.88
CA GLY A 110 -23.34 20.02 18.83
C GLY A 110 -24.66 20.65 18.41
N ASP A 111 -24.69 21.93 18.00
CA ASP A 111 -25.87 22.59 17.49
C ASP A 111 -25.53 23.39 16.22
N PRO A 112 -25.88 22.88 15.03
CA PRO A 112 -26.46 21.56 14.75
C PRO A 112 -25.47 20.41 14.99
N PRO A 113 -25.94 19.16 15.26
CA PRO A 113 -25.06 18.01 15.45
C PRO A 113 -24.17 17.75 14.22
N PHE A 114 -22.87 17.91 14.37
CA PHE A 114 -21.92 17.66 13.30
C PHE A 114 -21.50 16.18 13.28
N ARG A 115 -21.69 15.51 12.14
CA ARG A 115 -21.42 14.07 11.94
C ARG A 115 -20.84 13.85 10.54
N PRO A 116 -20.10 12.73 10.31
CA PRO A 116 -19.60 12.40 8.98
C PRO A 116 -20.73 12.29 7.97
N GLU A 117 -20.54 12.87 6.80
CA GLU A 117 -21.41 12.63 5.66
C GLU A 117 -21.10 11.26 5.06
N VAL A 118 -22.13 10.45 4.82
CA VAL A 118 -21.99 9.12 4.27
C VAL A 118 -22.92 8.98 3.07
N ASN A 119 -22.36 8.72 1.89
CA ASN A 119 -23.16 8.43 0.71
C ASN A 119 -23.76 7.02 0.85
N LEU A 120 -25.05 7.02 1.19
CA LEU A 120 -25.76 5.83 1.67
C LEU A 120 -26.54 5.09 0.59
N SER A 121 -26.34 5.37 -0.72
CA SER A 121 -27.14 4.79 -1.79
C SER A 121 -27.04 3.26 -1.89
N GLU A 122 -25.88 2.71 -1.60
CA GLU A 122 -25.59 1.27 -1.78
C GLU A 122 -25.57 0.46 -0.49
N ILE A 123 -25.77 1.10 0.66
CA ILE A 123 -25.61 0.45 1.97
C ILE A 123 -26.96 -0.05 2.49
N PRO A 124 -27.04 -1.29 3.03
CA PRO A 124 -28.26 -1.79 3.64
C PRO A 124 -28.77 -0.87 4.74
N TYR A 125 -30.11 -0.66 4.77
CA TYR A 125 -30.77 0.23 5.73
C TYR A 125 -30.44 -0.09 7.19
N PHE A 126 -30.19 -1.37 7.49
CA PHE A 126 -29.79 -1.83 8.81
C PHE A 126 -28.54 -1.12 9.32
N TYR A 127 -27.45 -1.10 8.52
CA TYR A 127 -26.20 -0.45 8.92
C TYR A 127 -26.34 1.06 9.04
N LYS A 128 -27.13 1.70 8.17
CA LYS A 128 -27.46 3.13 8.28
C LYS A 128 -28.10 3.47 9.63
N ASN A 129 -29.09 2.66 10.01
CA ASN A 129 -29.82 2.89 11.23
C ASN A 129 -28.95 2.62 12.46
N LEU A 130 -28.17 1.55 12.45
CA LEU A 130 -27.23 1.22 13.52
C LEU A 130 -26.19 2.32 13.72
N MET A 131 -25.61 2.83 12.64
CA MET A 131 -24.63 3.92 12.66
C MET A 131 -25.26 5.21 13.24
N ARG A 132 -26.42 5.63 12.71
CA ARG A 132 -27.13 6.83 13.20
C ARG A 132 -27.53 6.73 14.66
N SER A 133 -28.02 5.60 15.11
CA SER A 133 -28.38 5.39 16.50
C SER A 133 -27.15 5.39 17.42
N SER A 134 -26.00 4.85 16.95
CA SER A 134 -24.78 4.77 17.73
C SER A 134 -24.14 6.14 17.98
N TRP A 135 -24.22 7.08 17.03
CA TRP A 135 -23.67 8.44 17.19
C TRP A 135 -24.71 9.52 17.46
N ALA A 136 -25.88 9.13 17.98
CA ALA A 136 -26.90 10.09 18.40
C ALA A 136 -26.30 11.14 19.36
N GLU A 137 -26.77 12.41 19.24
CA GLU A 137 -26.31 13.50 20.10
C GLU A 137 -26.62 13.22 21.57
N ASN A 138 -27.88 12.85 21.86
CA ASN A 138 -28.26 12.41 23.19
C ASN A 138 -27.72 11.00 23.47
N SER A 139 -26.82 10.88 24.46
CA SER A 139 -26.21 9.61 24.86
C SER A 139 -27.23 8.55 25.26
N ASP A 140 -28.37 8.92 25.85
CA ASP A 140 -29.39 7.99 26.32
C ASP A 140 -30.10 7.24 25.18
N LEU A 141 -30.16 7.87 23.99
CA LEU A 141 -30.74 7.27 22.79
C LEU A 141 -29.83 6.25 22.11
N ARG A 142 -28.55 6.22 22.48
CA ARG A 142 -27.61 5.24 21.90
C ARG A 142 -27.87 3.86 22.46
N PRO A 143 -27.84 2.80 21.62
CA PRO A 143 -28.02 1.43 22.08
C PRO A 143 -26.82 1.00 22.96
N THR A 144 -27.02 -0.07 23.72
CA THR A 144 -25.91 -0.75 24.42
C THR A 144 -25.23 -1.75 23.48
N PHE A 145 -23.98 -2.17 23.75
CA PHE A 145 -23.32 -3.20 22.96
C PHE A 145 -24.04 -4.57 23.01
N ASN A 146 -24.84 -4.85 24.04
CA ASN A 146 -25.68 -6.03 24.07
C ASN A 146 -26.82 -5.93 23.02
N GLU A 147 -27.45 -4.77 22.92
CA GLU A 147 -28.50 -4.52 21.94
C GLU A 147 -27.94 -4.50 20.53
N ILE A 148 -26.77 -3.88 20.32
CA ILE A 148 -26.06 -3.90 19.05
C ILE A 148 -25.76 -5.33 18.62
N ALA A 149 -25.21 -6.15 19.53
CA ALA A 149 -24.90 -7.55 19.24
C ALA A 149 -26.16 -8.34 18.85
N ALA A 150 -27.27 -8.18 19.60
CA ALA A 150 -28.53 -8.83 19.29
C ALA A 150 -29.10 -8.39 17.92
N GLN A 151 -29.02 -7.10 17.59
CA GLN A 151 -29.46 -6.57 16.28
C GLN A 151 -28.65 -7.14 15.13
N ILE A 152 -27.32 -7.22 15.29
CA ILE A 152 -26.42 -7.81 14.27
C ILE A 152 -26.70 -9.31 14.13
N GLU A 153 -26.89 -10.03 15.21
CA GLU A 153 -27.21 -11.46 15.20
C GLU A 153 -28.54 -11.71 14.49
N GLN A 154 -29.57 -10.91 14.80
CA GLN A 154 -30.88 -10.98 14.14
C GLN A 154 -30.75 -10.68 12.62
N PHE A 155 -29.98 -9.70 12.23
CA PHE A 155 -29.73 -9.38 10.83
C PHE A 155 -29.00 -10.52 10.09
N ASN A 156 -28.05 -11.18 10.76
CA ASN A 156 -27.27 -12.29 10.21
C ASN A 156 -27.99 -13.64 10.27
N SER A 157 -28.95 -13.84 11.15
CA SER A 157 -29.67 -15.13 11.31
C SER A 157 -30.47 -15.55 10.07
N GLY A 158 -30.75 -14.62 9.14
CA GLY A 158 -31.29 -14.91 7.80
C GLY A 158 -30.27 -15.30 6.76
N LYS A 159 -28.98 -15.04 7.00
CA LYS A 159 -27.86 -15.35 6.12
C LYS A 159 -26.96 -16.37 6.82
N LYS A 160 -27.21 -17.65 6.61
CA LYS A 160 -26.24 -18.70 6.93
C LYS A 160 -25.05 -18.60 5.97
N THR A 161 -24.32 -17.51 6.00
CA THR A 161 -22.99 -17.47 5.39
C THR A 161 -22.10 -18.23 6.36
N ASN A 162 -21.80 -19.47 5.99
CA ASN A 162 -20.78 -20.24 6.67
C ASN A 162 -19.50 -19.42 6.59
N ILE A 163 -18.90 -19.07 7.71
CA ILE A 163 -17.63 -18.31 7.75
C ILE A 163 -16.59 -18.99 6.87
N ILE A 164 -16.65 -20.33 6.79
CA ILE A 164 -15.78 -21.14 5.93
C ILE A 164 -16.03 -20.84 4.45
N ASP A 165 -17.28 -20.73 4.00
CA ASP A 165 -17.62 -20.42 2.61
C ASP A 165 -17.17 -18.99 2.24
N HIS A 166 -17.31 -18.05 3.17
CA HIS A 166 -16.83 -16.68 2.97
C HIS A 166 -15.29 -16.63 2.93
N MET A 167 -14.61 -17.36 3.80
CA MET A 167 -13.14 -17.48 3.76
C MET A 167 -12.66 -18.12 2.47
N LEU A 168 -13.34 -19.17 1.99
CA LEU A 168 -13.01 -19.80 0.71
C LEU A 168 -13.15 -18.81 -0.44
N THR A 169 -14.25 -18.06 -0.50
CA THR A 169 -14.47 -17.03 -1.54
C THR A 169 -13.41 -15.93 -1.47
N LEU A 170 -13.01 -15.50 -0.28
CA LEU A 170 -11.91 -14.54 -0.12
C LEU A 170 -10.56 -15.11 -0.57
N MET A 171 -10.27 -16.36 -0.25
CA MET A 171 -9.05 -17.03 -0.68
C MET A 171 -9.02 -17.23 -2.20
N GLU A 172 -10.14 -17.61 -2.82
CA GLU A 172 -10.28 -17.70 -4.28
C GLU A 172 -10.01 -16.36 -4.94
N LYS A 173 -10.65 -15.29 -4.47
CA LYS A 173 -10.44 -13.93 -4.99
C LYS A 173 -8.99 -13.46 -4.82
N TYR A 174 -8.37 -13.76 -3.69
CA TYR A 174 -6.96 -13.43 -3.45
C TYR A 174 -6.02 -14.22 -4.36
N SER A 175 -6.35 -15.51 -4.60
CA SER A 175 -5.59 -16.36 -5.53
C SER A 175 -5.69 -15.84 -6.97
N GLU A 176 -6.88 -15.44 -7.41
CA GLU A 176 -7.10 -14.85 -8.75
C GLU A 176 -6.32 -13.54 -8.93
N ASP A 177 -6.33 -12.67 -7.91
CA ASP A 177 -5.57 -11.41 -7.93
C ASP A 177 -4.06 -11.67 -7.98
N LEU A 178 -3.57 -12.62 -7.19
CA LEU A 178 -2.16 -13.01 -7.20
C LEU A 178 -1.75 -13.61 -8.54
N GLU A 179 -2.57 -14.49 -9.13
CA GLU A 179 -2.33 -15.03 -10.47
C GLU A 179 -2.28 -13.94 -11.54
N SER A 180 -3.16 -12.94 -11.43
CA SER A 180 -3.16 -11.78 -12.33
C SER A 180 -1.86 -10.98 -12.21
N GLN A 181 -1.42 -10.69 -10.99
CA GLN A 181 -0.16 -9.98 -10.73
C GLN A 181 1.06 -10.76 -11.22
N VAL A 182 1.09 -12.09 -10.98
CA VAL A 182 2.18 -12.95 -11.49
C VAL A 182 2.22 -12.93 -13.01
N ARG A 183 1.06 -13.01 -13.67
CA ARG A 183 0.96 -12.96 -15.13
C ARG A 183 1.47 -11.64 -15.70
N GLU A 184 1.08 -10.52 -15.09
CA GLU A 184 1.53 -9.17 -15.48
C GLU A 184 3.06 -9.04 -15.35
N ARG A 185 3.61 -9.45 -14.20
CA ARG A 185 5.05 -9.42 -13.97
C ARG A 185 5.84 -10.33 -14.90
N THR A 186 5.28 -11.48 -15.26
CA THR A 186 5.90 -12.40 -16.22
C THR A 186 5.97 -11.77 -17.61
N LEU A 187 4.90 -11.10 -18.04
CA LEU A 187 4.88 -10.38 -19.33
C LEU A 187 5.88 -9.22 -19.36
N GLU A 188 5.99 -8.45 -18.27
CA GLU A 188 6.99 -7.40 -18.15
C GLU A 188 8.42 -7.95 -18.28
N LEU A 189 8.71 -9.04 -17.57
CA LEU A 189 10.02 -9.72 -17.63
C LEU A 189 10.34 -10.26 -19.02
N GLU A 190 9.37 -10.85 -19.72
CA GLU A 190 9.55 -11.31 -21.09
C GLU A 190 9.84 -10.15 -22.07
N GLN A 191 9.16 -9.02 -21.90
CA GLN A 191 9.42 -7.81 -22.68
C GLN A 191 10.83 -7.24 -22.41
N GLU A 192 11.23 -7.16 -21.16
CA GLU A 192 12.58 -6.69 -20.77
C GLU A 192 13.66 -7.63 -21.29
N LYS A 193 13.44 -8.95 -21.22
CA LYS A 193 14.33 -9.95 -21.78
C LYS A 193 14.47 -9.79 -23.30
N SER A 194 13.36 -9.65 -24.02
CA SER A 194 13.34 -9.46 -25.47
C SER A 194 14.08 -8.18 -25.90
N LYS A 195 13.88 -7.06 -25.16
CA LYS A 195 14.64 -5.82 -25.40
C LYS A 195 16.13 -6.00 -25.19
N THR A 196 16.50 -6.73 -24.14
CA THR A 196 17.90 -7.01 -23.82
C THR A 196 18.55 -7.87 -24.91
N GLU A 197 17.84 -8.90 -25.40
CA GLU A 197 18.29 -9.75 -26.51
C GLU A 197 18.45 -8.94 -27.81
N GLU A 198 17.52 -8.04 -28.10
CA GLU A 198 17.60 -7.14 -29.27
C GLU A 198 18.78 -6.17 -29.15
N LEU A 199 19.07 -5.62 -27.97
CA LEU A 199 20.21 -4.76 -27.75
C LEU A 199 21.53 -5.52 -27.92
N ILE A 200 21.63 -6.74 -27.38
CA ILE A 200 22.81 -7.59 -27.56
C ILE A 200 23.01 -7.93 -29.02
N ALA A 201 21.93 -8.27 -29.76
CA ALA A 201 22.00 -8.54 -31.19
C ALA A 201 22.46 -7.33 -32.00
N LYS A 202 22.06 -6.10 -31.63
CA LYS A 202 22.51 -4.85 -32.28
C LYS A 202 23.97 -4.48 -31.96
N MET A 203 24.48 -4.93 -30.81
CA MET A 203 25.90 -4.69 -30.42
C MET A 203 26.86 -5.67 -31.07
N LEU A 204 26.38 -6.80 -31.61
CA LEU A 204 27.23 -7.79 -32.30
C LEU A 204 27.27 -7.46 -33.80
N PRO A 205 28.51 -7.38 -34.41
CA PRO A 205 28.64 -7.10 -35.85
C PRO A 205 27.94 -8.15 -36.72
N LEU A 206 27.22 -7.67 -37.75
CA LEU A 206 26.33 -8.46 -38.65
C LEU A 206 27.03 -9.66 -39.35
N LEU A 207 28.33 -9.74 -39.41
CA LEU A 207 29.09 -10.79 -40.11
C LEU A 207 29.32 -12.07 -39.31
N TYR A 208 28.97 -12.09 -38.02
CA TYR A 208 29.23 -13.24 -37.14
C TYR A 208 27.99 -14.05 -36.75
N PHE A 209 26.88 -13.82 -37.42
CA PHE A 209 25.62 -14.49 -37.05
C PHE A 209 25.65 -16.02 -37.19
N SER A 210 26.56 -16.58 -37.94
CA SER A 210 26.67 -18.03 -38.15
C SER A 210 27.53 -18.76 -37.10
N CYS A 211 28.61 -18.12 -36.64
CA CYS A 211 29.52 -18.76 -35.63
C CYS A 211 29.27 -18.28 -34.19
N ILE A 212 28.83 -17.04 -34.01
CA ILE A 212 28.58 -16.46 -32.67
C ILE A 212 27.25 -16.88 -32.07
N SER A 213 26.34 -17.47 -32.82
CA SER A 213 25.08 -17.95 -32.23
C SER A 213 25.32 -18.95 -31.10
N SER A 214 26.34 -19.78 -31.19
CA SER A 214 26.72 -20.72 -30.11
C SER A 214 27.42 -20.03 -28.94
N VAL A 215 28.30 -19.06 -29.21
CA VAL A 215 29.02 -18.27 -28.18
C VAL A 215 28.06 -17.33 -27.46
N ALA A 216 27.24 -16.59 -28.20
CA ALA A 216 26.24 -15.68 -27.62
C ALA A 216 25.19 -16.45 -26.80
N GLN A 217 24.71 -17.58 -27.27
CA GLN A 217 23.81 -18.44 -26.51
C GLN A 217 24.45 -19.01 -25.24
N ALA A 218 25.72 -19.43 -25.32
CA ALA A 218 26.45 -19.88 -24.16
C ALA A 218 26.66 -18.77 -23.12
N LEU A 219 27.00 -17.55 -23.54
CA LEU A 219 27.15 -16.40 -22.65
C LEU A 219 25.81 -15.95 -22.02
N ILE A 220 24.73 -15.92 -22.81
CA ILE A 220 23.38 -15.61 -22.30
C ILE A 220 22.94 -16.68 -21.29
N ALA A 221 23.28 -17.95 -21.54
CA ALA A 221 23.00 -19.05 -20.62
C ALA A 221 23.94 -19.10 -19.39
N GLY A 222 24.90 -18.15 -19.28
CA GLY A 222 25.89 -18.12 -18.20
C GLY A 222 26.94 -19.24 -18.28
N ASN A 223 27.03 -19.91 -19.42
CA ASN A 223 28.00 -21.00 -19.65
C ASN A 223 29.35 -20.45 -20.05
N LYS A 224 30.43 -21.14 -19.63
CA LYS A 224 31.78 -20.82 -20.06
C LYS A 224 31.96 -21.24 -21.50
N VAL A 225 32.42 -20.30 -22.34
CA VAL A 225 32.81 -20.58 -23.72
C VAL A 225 34.23 -21.15 -23.71
N ALA A 226 34.44 -22.26 -24.40
CA ALA A 226 35.78 -22.81 -24.57
C ALA A 226 36.58 -21.93 -25.51
N PRO A 227 37.85 -21.58 -25.19
CA PRO A 227 38.68 -20.78 -26.07
C PRO A 227 39.03 -21.58 -27.34
N GLU A 228 38.98 -20.91 -28.52
CA GLU A 228 39.44 -21.46 -29.77
C GLU A 228 40.90 -21.06 -29.97
N ALA A 229 41.70 -22.03 -30.45
CA ALA A 229 43.10 -21.80 -30.77
C ALA A 229 43.27 -21.71 -32.28
N PHE A 230 44.01 -20.73 -32.73
CA PHE A 230 44.36 -20.52 -34.14
C PHE A 230 45.86 -20.65 -34.27
N ASP A 231 46.36 -21.32 -35.34
CA ASP A 231 47.77 -21.53 -35.55
C ASP A 231 48.50 -20.22 -35.97
N GLU A 232 47.86 -19.40 -36.75
CA GLU A 232 48.39 -18.09 -37.19
C GLU A 232 47.28 -17.04 -37.17
N VAL A 233 47.52 -15.89 -36.50
CA VAL A 233 46.60 -14.76 -36.49
C VAL A 233 47.36 -13.45 -36.68
N THR A 234 46.77 -12.51 -37.40
CA THR A 234 47.24 -11.14 -37.48
C THR A 234 46.38 -10.26 -36.59
N VAL A 235 47.01 -9.61 -35.62
CA VAL A 235 46.31 -8.70 -34.70
C VAL A 235 46.70 -7.25 -35.03
N TYR A 236 45.68 -6.40 -35.28
CA TYR A 236 45.86 -5.00 -35.55
C TYR A 236 45.32 -4.15 -34.40
N PHE A 237 46.12 -3.24 -33.90
CA PHE A 237 45.73 -2.26 -32.90
C PHE A 237 45.88 -0.85 -33.48
N SER A 238 44.91 0.00 -33.25
CA SER A 238 44.97 1.43 -33.62
C SER A 238 44.56 2.31 -32.47
N ASP A 239 45.08 3.51 -32.41
CA ASP A 239 44.75 4.53 -31.43
C ASP A 239 44.55 5.89 -32.10
N ILE A 240 43.79 6.77 -31.47
CA ILE A 240 43.61 8.15 -31.94
C ILE A 240 44.68 9.02 -31.32
N VAL A 241 45.64 9.41 -32.14
CA VAL A 241 46.75 10.28 -31.70
C VAL A 241 46.23 11.61 -31.15
N GLY A 242 46.54 11.89 -29.90
CA GLY A 242 46.16 13.13 -29.25
C GLY A 242 44.69 13.19 -28.81
N PHE A 243 44.02 12.05 -28.67
CA PHE A 243 42.58 11.99 -28.25
C PHE A 243 42.33 12.78 -26.99
N THR A 244 43.21 12.72 -25.99
CA THR A 244 43.08 13.47 -24.73
C THR A 244 43.06 14.99 -24.97
N ALA A 245 43.90 15.49 -25.92
CA ALA A 245 43.89 16.91 -26.27
C ALA A 245 42.60 17.28 -27.03
N ILE A 246 42.19 16.45 -27.98
CA ILE A 246 40.91 16.63 -28.72
C ILE A 246 39.76 16.69 -27.75
N SER A 247 39.70 15.77 -26.78
CA SER A 247 38.64 15.70 -25.77
C SER A 247 38.61 16.93 -24.86
N ALA A 248 39.77 17.50 -24.51
CA ALA A 248 39.85 18.68 -23.66
C ALA A 248 39.32 19.96 -24.36
N TRP A 249 39.37 20.01 -25.70
CA TRP A 249 38.95 21.18 -26.49
C TRP A 249 37.60 21.04 -27.16
N SER A 250 36.94 19.86 -27.03
CA SER A 250 35.70 19.55 -27.68
C SER A 250 34.55 19.42 -26.67
N THR A 251 33.33 19.69 -27.08
CA THR A 251 32.15 19.39 -26.27
C THR A 251 31.90 17.86 -26.21
N PRO A 252 31.24 17.34 -25.16
CA PRO A 252 30.94 15.91 -25.08
C PRO A 252 30.18 15.38 -26.31
N LEU A 253 29.30 16.18 -26.91
CA LEU A 253 28.54 15.80 -28.08
C LEU A 253 29.44 15.67 -29.33
N GLN A 254 30.39 16.57 -29.50
CA GLN A 254 31.38 16.51 -30.60
C GLN A 254 32.29 15.28 -30.50
N ILE A 255 32.64 14.86 -29.28
CA ILE A 255 33.42 13.63 -29.06
C ILE A 255 32.58 12.39 -29.42
N VAL A 256 31.36 12.34 -29.01
CA VAL A 256 30.45 11.23 -29.37
C VAL A 256 30.22 11.16 -30.88
N GLU A 257 30.06 12.29 -31.56
CA GLU A 257 29.93 12.36 -33.01
C GLU A 257 31.18 11.92 -33.74
N LEU A 258 32.35 12.35 -33.26
CA LEU A 258 33.65 11.93 -33.79
C LEU A 258 33.82 10.41 -33.68
N LEU A 259 33.57 9.84 -32.50
CA LEU A 259 33.72 8.41 -32.27
C LEU A 259 32.71 7.61 -33.09
N ASN A 260 31.47 8.03 -33.13
CA ASN A 260 30.44 7.36 -33.94
C ASN A 260 30.80 7.34 -35.43
N ARG A 261 31.28 8.46 -35.97
CA ARG A 261 31.71 8.56 -37.36
C ARG A 261 32.93 7.67 -37.66
N LEU A 262 33.90 7.66 -36.74
CA LEU A 262 35.11 6.84 -36.85
C LEU A 262 34.76 5.35 -36.84
N TYR A 263 33.96 4.91 -35.86
CA TYR A 263 33.56 3.51 -35.74
C TYR A 263 32.67 3.07 -36.87
N SER A 264 31.72 3.90 -37.34
CA SER A 264 30.89 3.58 -38.49
C SER A 264 31.74 3.39 -39.76
N THR A 265 32.77 4.22 -39.96
CA THR A 265 33.69 4.09 -41.10
C THR A 265 34.50 2.80 -41.00
N PHE A 266 34.97 2.45 -39.80
CA PHE A 266 35.65 1.17 -39.59
C PHE A 266 34.75 -0.02 -39.84
N ASP A 267 33.54 0.00 -39.32
CA ASP A 267 32.56 -1.09 -39.50
C ASP A 267 32.19 -1.28 -40.97
N GLU A 268 32.00 -0.19 -41.72
CA GLU A 268 31.76 -0.23 -43.17
C GLU A 268 32.97 -0.81 -43.95
N THR A 269 34.17 -0.52 -43.49
CA THR A 269 35.40 -1.00 -44.14
C THR A 269 35.67 -2.45 -43.79
N ILE A 270 35.56 -2.81 -42.52
CA ILE A 270 35.77 -4.16 -41.99
C ILE A 270 34.76 -5.13 -42.61
N GLY A 271 33.50 -4.68 -42.80
CA GLY A 271 32.47 -5.50 -43.45
C GLY A 271 32.78 -5.95 -44.88
N LYS A 272 33.85 -5.42 -45.51
CA LYS A 272 34.31 -5.85 -46.85
C LYS A 272 35.38 -6.95 -46.77
N PHE A 273 35.86 -7.29 -45.59
CA PHE A 273 36.97 -8.22 -45.39
C PHE A 273 36.59 -9.27 -44.34
N ASP A 274 37.21 -10.43 -44.42
CA ASP A 274 37.06 -11.49 -43.43
C ASP A 274 38.00 -11.22 -42.24
N VAL A 275 37.60 -10.27 -41.39
CA VAL A 275 38.37 -9.83 -40.22
C VAL A 275 37.44 -9.65 -39.00
N TYR A 276 37.99 -9.90 -37.84
CA TYR A 276 37.28 -9.77 -36.57
C TYR A 276 37.64 -8.45 -35.87
N LYS A 277 36.65 -7.68 -35.48
CA LYS A 277 36.80 -6.48 -34.68
C LYS A 277 36.59 -6.77 -33.20
N VAL A 278 37.62 -6.56 -32.38
CA VAL A 278 37.52 -6.56 -30.92
C VAL A 278 37.34 -5.12 -30.46
N ILE A 279 36.32 -4.81 -29.73
CA ILE A 279 36.03 -3.49 -29.15
C ILE A 279 36.40 -3.50 -27.69
#